data_374f4937a7e32b1f26e7d8b651109d26
#
_entry.id   374f4937a7e32b1f26e7d8b651109d26
#
_cell.length_a   1.000
_cell.length_b   1.000
_cell.length_c   1.000
_cell.angle_alpha   90.00
_cell.angle_beta   90.00
_cell.angle_gamma   90.00
#
_symmetry.space_group_name_H-M   'P 1'
#
loop_
_entity.id
_entity.type
_entity.pdbx_description
1 polymer ?
#
loop_
_entity_poly.entity_id
_entity_poly.type
_entity_poly.pdbx_seq_one_letter_code
_entity_poly.pdbx_strand_id
1 'polypeptide(L)'
;YKIGEPVFCEKDVHIQFYPQEHIYLYDGQEQFIPVSSVISCFFKPFDSYYWSEYKANQRNISQGQILEEWDSKGACSRDVGTFMHQQIENYYKGLPYQQEFSFKYDGKYVHIEEQISLELEYMQFIEFLENHKFKPFRTEWAIYDDELKIAGTIDMIHKRGDVFDIYDWKRSHRIVDFWGKPIAVNNYGEKGLGELNQIEDTPYWHYCIQQNLYRYILERNYDIIIEKMYLVVFCDDTNEYRKLEVPRMDEAVSYTHLRAHETLSDL
;
A
#
# COMPACT_ATOMS: atom_id res chain seq x y z
N TYR A 1 -14.93 17.19 -5.89
CA TYR A 1 -14.90 16.76 -7.29
C TYR A 1 -15.42 15.32 -7.39
N LYS A 2 -16.57 15.14 -8.06
CA LYS A 2 -17.12 13.80 -8.29
C LYS A 2 -16.35 13.15 -9.46
N ILE A 3 -16.06 11.85 -9.34
CA ILE A 3 -15.59 11.04 -10.47
C ILE A 3 -16.68 11.11 -11.55
N GLY A 4 -16.29 11.26 -12.83
CA GLY A 4 -17.19 10.97 -13.96
C GLY A 4 -17.51 9.48 -13.99
N GLU A 5 -18.39 9.07 -14.88
CA GLU A 5 -18.59 7.65 -15.12
C GLU A 5 -17.23 6.98 -15.36
N PRO A 6 -16.95 5.83 -14.72
CA PRO A 6 -15.69 5.15 -14.89
C PRO A 6 -15.46 4.83 -16.36
N VAL A 7 -14.28 5.19 -16.87
CA VAL A 7 -13.89 4.83 -18.23
C VAL A 7 -13.79 3.31 -18.26
N PHE A 8 -14.62 2.68 -19.09
CA PHE A 8 -14.62 1.23 -19.25
C PHE A 8 -13.27 0.77 -19.81
N CYS A 9 -12.70 -0.26 -19.22
CA CYS A 9 -11.55 -0.99 -19.74
C CYS A 9 -11.94 -2.47 -19.86
N GLU A 10 -11.74 -3.08 -21.04
CA GLU A 10 -12.09 -4.49 -21.25
C GLU A 10 -11.41 -5.43 -20.25
N LYS A 11 -10.24 -5.07 -19.77
CA LYS A 11 -9.51 -5.84 -18.74
C LYS A 11 -10.18 -5.86 -17.37
N ASP A 12 -11.03 -4.88 -17.05
CA ASP A 12 -11.67 -4.79 -15.73
C ASP A 12 -12.60 -5.98 -15.45
N VAL A 13 -13.15 -6.61 -16.49
CA VAL A 13 -14.07 -7.75 -16.32
C VAL A 13 -13.35 -9.04 -15.91
N HIS A 14 -12.04 -9.11 -16.12
CA HIS A 14 -11.26 -10.31 -15.89
C HIS A 14 -10.66 -10.40 -14.49
N ILE A 15 -10.43 -9.27 -13.81
CA ILE A 15 -9.79 -9.26 -12.50
C ILE A 15 -10.75 -8.79 -11.40
N GLN A 16 -10.83 -9.54 -10.32
CA GLN A 16 -11.63 -9.21 -9.16
C GLN A 16 -10.79 -9.26 -7.90
N PHE A 17 -10.81 -8.20 -7.13
CA PHE A 17 -10.15 -8.11 -5.83
C PHE A 17 -11.12 -8.46 -4.70
N TYR A 18 -10.68 -9.32 -3.78
CA TYR A 18 -11.39 -9.70 -2.56
C TYR A 18 -10.64 -9.11 -1.36
N PRO A 19 -11.12 -7.98 -0.80
CA PRO A 19 -10.35 -7.24 0.22
C PRO A 19 -10.15 -7.99 1.53
N GLN A 20 -11.12 -8.83 1.93
CA GLN A 20 -11.06 -9.56 3.21
C GLN A 20 -9.95 -10.62 3.20
N GLU A 21 -9.84 -11.36 2.12
CA GLU A 21 -8.84 -12.40 1.91
C GLU A 21 -7.53 -11.85 1.32
N HIS A 22 -7.56 -10.60 0.82
CA HIS A 22 -6.48 -9.95 0.08
C HIS A 22 -6.00 -10.75 -1.14
N ILE A 23 -6.96 -11.28 -1.92
CA ILE A 23 -6.68 -12.07 -3.11
C ILE A 23 -7.25 -11.43 -4.37
N TYR A 24 -6.61 -11.71 -5.49
CA TYR A 24 -7.06 -11.34 -6.83
C TYR A 24 -7.43 -12.60 -7.60
N LEU A 25 -8.65 -12.67 -8.13
CA LEU A 25 -9.07 -13.77 -8.99
C LEU A 25 -9.23 -13.29 -10.43
N TYR A 26 -8.57 -14.00 -11.34
CA TYR A 26 -8.72 -13.83 -12.78
C TYR A 26 -9.81 -14.77 -13.28
N ASP A 27 -10.82 -14.23 -13.98
CA ASP A 27 -12.01 -14.93 -14.45
C ASP A 27 -12.70 -15.79 -13.36
N GLY A 28 -12.58 -15.36 -12.10
CA GLY A 28 -13.19 -16.03 -10.96
C GLY A 28 -12.56 -17.38 -10.58
N GLN A 29 -11.47 -17.77 -11.18
CA GLN A 29 -10.87 -19.11 -11.02
C GLN A 29 -9.38 -19.08 -10.66
N GLU A 30 -8.58 -18.33 -11.41
CA GLU A 30 -7.13 -18.30 -11.23
C GLU A 30 -6.71 -17.20 -10.26
N GLN A 31 -6.00 -17.58 -9.21
CA GLN A 31 -5.48 -16.61 -8.24
C GLN A 31 -4.18 -15.99 -8.75
N PHE A 32 -4.17 -14.65 -8.86
CA PHE A 32 -2.97 -13.89 -9.19
C PHE A 32 -2.25 -13.45 -7.92
N ILE A 33 -0.93 -13.37 -7.99
CA ILE A 33 -0.08 -12.98 -6.87
C ILE A 33 -0.21 -11.47 -6.65
N PRO A 34 -0.54 -10.99 -5.42
CA PRO A 34 -0.50 -9.57 -5.12
C PRO A 34 0.91 -8.99 -5.32
N VAL A 35 1.02 -7.82 -5.93
CA VAL A 35 2.30 -7.10 -6.09
C VAL A 35 3.05 -6.94 -4.77
N SER A 36 2.34 -6.70 -3.66
CA SER A 36 2.91 -6.63 -2.31
C SER A 36 3.59 -7.93 -1.88
N SER A 37 3.05 -9.08 -2.26
CA SER A 37 3.64 -10.40 -1.98
C SER A 37 4.91 -10.63 -2.79
N VAL A 38 4.93 -10.20 -4.06
CA VAL A 38 6.15 -10.24 -4.88
C VAL A 38 7.26 -9.42 -4.23
N ILE A 39 6.95 -8.20 -3.77
CA ILE A 39 7.93 -7.32 -3.12
C ILE A 39 8.49 -7.96 -1.86
N SER A 40 7.64 -8.55 -1.02
CA SER A 40 8.09 -9.16 0.24
C SER A 40 9.08 -10.32 0.04
N CYS A 41 9.10 -10.99 -1.12
CA CYS A 41 10.10 -12.03 -1.42
C CYS A 41 11.53 -11.48 -1.58
N PHE A 42 11.69 -10.18 -1.78
CA PHE A 42 13.00 -9.53 -1.94
C PHE A 42 13.57 -8.96 -0.65
N PHE A 43 12.87 -9.09 0.45
CA PHE A 43 13.32 -8.60 1.74
C PHE A 43 13.28 -9.73 2.77
N LYS A 44 14.22 -9.69 3.71
CA LYS A 44 14.25 -10.68 4.78
C LYS A 44 13.02 -10.54 5.67
N PRO A 45 12.26 -11.61 5.91
CA PRO A 45 11.13 -11.54 6.81
C PRO A 45 11.59 -11.18 8.24
N PHE A 46 10.80 -10.37 8.91
CA PHE A 46 11.05 -10.01 10.31
C PHE A 46 10.98 -11.26 11.19
N ASP A 47 12.04 -11.55 11.94
CA ASP A 47 12.09 -12.68 12.89
C ASP A 47 11.27 -12.34 14.14
N SER A 48 9.96 -12.46 14.01
CA SER A 48 9.02 -12.18 15.09
C SER A 48 9.22 -13.13 16.29
N TYR A 49 9.69 -14.36 16.06
CA TYR A 49 9.91 -15.32 17.13
C TYR A 49 11.08 -14.88 18.01
N TYR A 50 12.23 -14.62 17.42
CA TYR A 50 13.42 -14.15 18.15
C TYR A 50 13.15 -12.84 18.89
N TRP A 51 12.61 -11.84 18.21
CA TRP A 51 12.40 -10.52 18.80
C TRP A 51 11.30 -10.51 19.86
N SER A 52 10.28 -11.33 19.73
CA SER A 52 9.23 -11.43 20.76
C SER A 52 9.77 -12.09 22.04
N GLU A 53 10.60 -13.12 21.92
CA GLU A 53 11.27 -13.74 23.07
C GLU A 53 12.18 -12.74 23.79
N TYR A 54 13.02 -12.03 23.05
CA TYR A 54 13.89 -10.98 23.59
C TYR A 54 13.10 -9.91 24.36
N LYS A 55 12.01 -9.41 23.78
CA LYS A 55 11.13 -8.40 24.41
C LYS A 55 10.37 -8.95 25.62
N ALA A 56 9.91 -10.18 25.55
CA ALA A 56 9.24 -10.87 26.64
C ALA A 56 10.14 -10.96 27.88
N ASN A 57 11.39 -11.37 27.67
CA ASN A 57 12.40 -11.42 28.73
C ASN A 57 12.71 -10.05 29.33
N GLN A 58 12.82 -9.00 28.52
CA GLN A 58 13.02 -7.62 29.01
C GLN A 58 11.85 -7.12 29.86
N ARG A 59 10.60 -7.45 29.49
CA ARG A 59 9.37 -6.98 30.15
C ARG A 59 8.84 -7.93 31.22
N ASN A 60 9.46 -9.09 31.38
CA ASN A 60 9.03 -10.15 32.30
C ASN A 60 7.56 -10.56 32.09
N ILE A 61 7.18 -10.76 30.83
CA ILE A 61 5.86 -11.24 30.41
C ILE A 61 6.00 -12.41 29.43
N SER A 62 4.90 -13.04 29.04
CA SER A 62 4.96 -14.17 28.11
C SER A 62 5.26 -13.69 26.68
N GLN A 63 5.97 -14.50 25.90
CA GLN A 63 6.21 -14.29 24.48
C GLN A 63 4.90 -14.17 23.70
N GLY A 64 3.90 -15.01 24.05
CA GLY A 64 2.57 -14.94 23.43
C GLY A 64 1.89 -13.59 23.61
N GLN A 65 2.07 -12.95 24.76
CA GLN A 65 1.54 -11.59 24.99
C GLN A 65 2.20 -10.54 24.06
N ILE A 66 3.53 -10.61 23.87
CA ILE A 66 4.24 -9.73 22.93
C ILE A 66 3.74 -9.94 21.50
N LEU A 67 3.60 -11.20 21.08
CA LEU A 67 3.09 -11.51 19.73
C LEU A 67 1.69 -10.97 19.51
N GLU A 68 0.78 -11.12 20.48
CA GLU A 68 -0.57 -10.54 20.38
C GLU A 68 -0.56 -9.01 20.40
N GLU A 69 0.30 -8.37 21.20
CA GLU A 69 0.46 -6.91 21.18
C GLU A 69 0.91 -6.41 19.78
N TRP A 70 1.76 -7.14 19.10
CA TRP A 70 2.21 -6.79 17.75
C TRP A 70 1.13 -7.08 16.70
N ASP A 71 0.46 -8.21 16.82
CA ASP A 71 -0.62 -8.58 15.90
C ASP A 71 -1.79 -7.60 15.99
N SER A 72 -2.23 -7.25 17.21
CA SER A 72 -3.30 -6.28 17.41
C SER A 72 -2.97 -4.90 16.85
N LYS A 73 -1.72 -4.42 17.02
CA LYS A 73 -1.25 -3.16 16.42
C LYS A 73 -1.21 -3.24 14.89
N GLY A 74 -0.74 -4.36 14.35
CA GLY A 74 -0.72 -4.60 12.92
C GLY A 74 -2.13 -4.65 12.33
N ALA A 75 -3.06 -5.35 12.98
CA ALA A 75 -4.46 -5.41 12.60
C ALA A 75 -5.10 -4.02 12.61
N CYS A 76 -4.94 -3.27 13.71
CA CYS A 76 -5.44 -1.91 13.82
C CYS A 76 -4.92 -1.02 12.67
N SER A 77 -3.62 -1.05 12.39
CA SER A 77 -3.04 -0.23 11.32
C SER A 77 -3.59 -0.59 9.94
N ARG A 78 -3.78 -1.89 9.65
CA ARG A 78 -4.37 -2.35 8.39
C ARG A 78 -5.82 -1.93 8.24
N ASP A 79 -6.63 -2.17 9.28
CA ASP A 79 -8.07 -1.91 9.24
C ASP A 79 -8.37 -0.42 9.15
N VAL A 80 -7.67 0.41 9.92
CA VAL A 80 -7.79 1.88 9.84
C VAL A 80 -7.32 2.41 8.48
N GLY A 81 -6.23 1.86 7.94
CA GLY A 81 -5.76 2.19 6.60
C GLY A 81 -6.79 1.85 5.53
N THR A 82 -7.34 0.64 5.55
CA THR A 82 -8.40 0.20 4.63
C THR A 82 -9.65 1.09 4.74
N PHE A 83 -10.05 1.42 5.97
CA PHE A 83 -11.16 2.33 6.21
C PHE A 83 -10.89 3.72 5.63
N MET A 84 -9.70 4.28 5.82
CA MET A 84 -9.32 5.58 5.26
C MET A 84 -9.44 5.58 3.72
N HIS A 85 -8.89 4.57 3.03
CA HIS A 85 -9.01 4.42 1.57
C HIS A 85 -10.48 4.38 1.14
N GLN A 86 -11.31 3.61 1.83
CA GLN A 86 -12.74 3.54 1.54
C GLN A 86 -13.44 4.90 1.71
N GLN A 87 -13.07 5.71 2.72
CA GLN A 87 -13.66 7.03 2.92
C GLN A 87 -13.20 8.02 1.83
N ILE A 88 -11.94 7.96 1.40
CA ILE A 88 -11.42 8.74 0.27
C ILE A 88 -12.16 8.36 -1.03
N GLU A 89 -12.35 7.08 -1.29
CA GLU A 89 -13.12 6.59 -2.43
C GLU A 89 -14.57 7.06 -2.38
N ASN A 90 -15.23 6.96 -1.21
CA ASN A 90 -16.59 7.46 -1.01
C ASN A 90 -16.70 8.95 -1.32
N TYR A 91 -15.72 9.76 -0.88
CA TYR A 91 -15.67 11.17 -1.22
C TYR A 91 -15.67 11.40 -2.73
N TYR A 92 -14.79 10.71 -3.48
CA TYR A 92 -14.72 10.85 -4.94
C TYR A 92 -16.00 10.37 -5.64
N LYS A 93 -16.65 9.33 -5.14
CA LYS A 93 -17.94 8.83 -5.64
C LYS A 93 -19.13 9.71 -5.25
N GLY A 94 -18.91 10.70 -4.37
CA GLY A 94 -19.99 11.56 -3.82
C GLY A 94 -20.94 10.79 -2.90
N LEU A 95 -20.45 9.74 -2.28
CA LEU A 95 -21.15 8.95 -1.27
C LEU A 95 -20.88 9.55 0.14
N PRO A 96 -21.75 9.25 1.13
CA PRO A 96 -21.46 9.58 2.51
C PRO A 96 -20.14 8.97 2.97
N TYR A 97 -19.38 9.71 3.75
CA TYR A 97 -18.14 9.23 4.37
C TYR A 97 -18.15 9.46 5.87
N GLN A 98 -17.37 8.68 6.58
CA GLN A 98 -17.25 8.68 8.04
C GLN A 98 -15.83 9.01 8.45
N GLN A 99 -15.66 9.59 9.64
CA GLN A 99 -14.36 9.95 10.21
C GLN A 99 -14.02 9.11 11.45
N GLU A 100 -14.96 8.32 11.94
CA GLU A 100 -14.81 7.48 13.12
C GLU A 100 -14.79 6.00 12.69
N PHE A 101 -13.80 5.28 13.19
CA PHE A 101 -13.64 3.83 12.96
C PHE A 101 -13.68 3.09 14.29
N SER A 102 -14.54 2.08 14.39
CA SER A 102 -14.60 1.20 15.56
C SER A 102 -13.64 0.03 15.35
N PHE A 103 -12.56 -0.01 16.13
CA PHE A 103 -11.63 -1.12 16.13
C PHE A 103 -11.90 -2.05 17.29
N LYS A 104 -11.90 -3.34 17.01
CA LYS A 104 -12.01 -4.40 18.03
C LYS A 104 -11.00 -5.50 17.76
N TYR A 105 -10.27 -5.88 18.82
CA TYR A 105 -9.40 -7.04 18.85
C TYR A 105 -9.67 -7.84 20.11
N ASP A 106 -9.86 -9.15 19.98
CA ASP A 106 -10.19 -10.04 21.08
C ASP A 106 -9.28 -11.27 21.06
N GLY A 107 -8.08 -11.13 21.62
CA GLY A 107 -7.07 -12.16 21.76
C GLY A 107 -7.13 -12.85 23.13
N LYS A 108 -6.14 -13.69 23.39
CA LYS A 108 -5.98 -14.37 24.68
C LYS A 108 -5.44 -13.43 25.76
N TYR A 109 -4.56 -12.51 25.41
CA TYR A 109 -3.87 -11.59 26.32
C TYR A 109 -4.22 -10.13 26.08
N VAL A 110 -4.67 -9.79 24.88
CA VAL A 110 -4.93 -8.41 24.45
C VAL A 110 -6.40 -8.27 24.03
N HIS A 111 -7.10 -7.34 24.69
CA HIS A 111 -8.49 -7.01 24.36
C HIS A 111 -8.54 -5.52 24.12
N ILE A 112 -8.95 -5.10 22.93
CA ILE A 112 -9.06 -3.70 22.51
C ILE A 112 -10.46 -3.47 21.96
N GLU A 113 -11.11 -2.42 22.43
CA GLU A 113 -12.35 -1.89 21.84
C GLU A 113 -12.25 -0.37 21.93
N GLU A 114 -12.02 0.28 20.79
CA GLU A 114 -11.78 1.72 20.74
C GLU A 114 -12.40 2.36 19.51
N GLN A 115 -12.74 3.65 19.63
CA GLN A 115 -13.11 4.51 18.51
C GLN A 115 -11.89 5.31 18.09
N ILE A 116 -11.53 5.20 16.82
CA ILE A 116 -10.38 5.88 16.24
C ILE A 116 -10.91 6.98 15.33
N SER A 117 -10.55 8.23 15.65
CA SER A 117 -10.88 9.37 14.79
C SER A 117 -9.85 9.52 13.69
N LEU A 118 -10.32 9.72 12.46
CA LEU A 118 -9.52 10.07 11.27
C LEU A 118 -9.75 11.54 10.86
N GLU A 119 -10.17 12.37 11.78
CA GLU A 119 -10.46 13.79 11.50
C GLU A 119 -9.22 14.52 10.96
N LEU A 120 -8.04 14.28 11.53
CA LEU A 120 -6.79 14.91 11.10
C LEU A 120 -6.38 14.45 9.69
N GLU A 121 -6.39 13.15 9.44
CA GLU A 121 -6.07 12.60 8.12
C GLU A 121 -7.05 13.11 7.07
N TYR A 122 -8.31 13.25 7.44
CA TYR A 122 -9.32 13.77 6.55
C TYR A 122 -9.14 15.27 6.26
N MET A 123 -8.78 16.07 7.25
CA MET A 123 -8.40 17.47 7.04
C MET A 123 -7.21 17.61 6.10
N GLN A 124 -6.19 16.77 6.26
CA GLN A 124 -5.03 16.70 5.37
C GLN A 124 -5.43 16.30 3.95
N PHE A 125 -6.36 15.37 3.80
CA PHE A 125 -6.90 14.99 2.50
C PHE A 125 -7.65 16.14 1.82
N ILE A 126 -8.47 16.90 2.56
CA ILE A 126 -9.15 18.09 2.02
C ILE A 126 -8.14 19.15 1.60
N GLU A 127 -7.11 19.42 2.40
CA GLU A 127 -6.02 20.32 2.02
C GLU A 127 -5.30 19.85 0.74
N PHE A 128 -5.04 18.54 0.63
CA PHE A 128 -4.50 17.96 -0.60
C PHE A 128 -5.39 18.27 -1.82
N LEU A 129 -6.71 18.13 -1.68
CA LEU A 129 -7.66 18.42 -2.76
C LEU A 129 -7.70 19.91 -3.15
N GLU A 130 -7.57 20.80 -2.17
CA GLU A 130 -7.51 22.24 -2.42
C GLU A 130 -6.25 22.65 -3.16
N ASN A 131 -5.13 22.03 -2.84
CA ASN A 131 -3.83 22.25 -3.46
C ASN A 131 -3.69 21.58 -4.84
N HIS A 132 -4.42 20.48 -5.07
CA HIS A 132 -4.35 19.66 -6.27
C HIS A 132 -5.74 19.53 -6.92
N LYS A 133 -6.19 20.61 -7.58
CA LYS A 133 -7.53 20.71 -8.20
C LYS A 133 -7.66 19.89 -9.48
N PHE A 134 -7.56 18.58 -9.37
CA PHE A 134 -7.77 17.66 -10.49
C PHE A 134 -8.89 16.67 -10.22
N LYS A 135 -9.43 16.12 -11.30
CA LYS A 135 -10.41 15.05 -11.23
C LYS A 135 -9.71 13.73 -11.44
N PRO A 136 -9.91 12.73 -10.57
CA PRO A 136 -9.40 11.39 -10.80
C PRO A 136 -9.88 10.83 -12.13
N PHE A 137 -9.00 10.15 -12.84
CA PHE A 137 -9.38 9.32 -13.99
C PHE A 137 -10.03 8.03 -13.49
N ARG A 138 -9.39 7.36 -12.48
CA ARG A 138 -9.90 6.21 -11.75
C ARG A 138 -9.44 6.23 -10.30
N THR A 139 -10.20 5.53 -9.44
CA THR A 139 -9.84 5.22 -8.05
C THR A 139 -10.03 3.74 -7.79
N GLU A 140 -9.28 3.18 -6.84
CA GLU A 140 -9.32 1.76 -6.44
C GLU A 140 -9.37 0.82 -7.66
N TRP A 141 -8.43 1.08 -8.59
CA TRP A 141 -8.41 0.36 -9.86
C TRP A 141 -7.56 -0.91 -9.77
N ALA A 142 -8.20 -2.07 -9.85
CA ALA A 142 -7.51 -3.34 -9.95
C ALA A 142 -6.88 -3.50 -11.34
N ILE A 143 -5.58 -3.74 -11.37
CA ILE A 143 -4.77 -3.96 -12.58
C ILE A 143 -4.03 -5.29 -12.47
N TYR A 144 -3.64 -5.87 -13.60
CA TYR A 144 -2.95 -7.14 -13.63
C TYR A 144 -2.04 -7.31 -14.85
N ASP A 145 -1.11 -8.25 -14.73
CA ASP A 145 -0.31 -8.79 -15.82
C ASP A 145 -0.59 -10.29 -15.92
N ASP A 146 -1.14 -10.72 -17.07
CA ASP A 146 -1.57 -12.09 -17.30
C ASP A 146 -0.43 -13.04 -17.64
N GLU A 147 0.71 -12.55 -18.11
CA GLU A 147 1.91 -13.37 -18.27
C GLU A 147 2.60 -13.63 -16.93
N LEU A 148 2.74 -12.58 -16.12
CA LEU A 148 3.40 -12.64 -14.81
C LEU A 148 2.49 -13.16 -13.70
N LYS A 149 1.19 -13.28 -13.95
CA LYS A 149 0.17 -13.69 -12.96
C LYS A 149 0.20 -12.84 -11.69
N ILE A 150 0.47 -11.56 -11.83
CA ILE A 150 0.50 -10.59 -10.74
C ILE A 150 -0.63 -9.57 -10.89
N ALA A 151 -1.12 -9.07 -9.76
CA ALA A 151 -2.15 -8.06 -9.72
C ALA A 151 -1.95 -7.09 -8.56
N GLY A 152 -2.59 -5.93 -8.67
CA GLY A 152 -2.60 -4.94 -7.61
C GLY A 152 -3.73 -3.93 -7.78
N THR A 153 -3.96 -3.10 -6.77
CA THR A 153 -4.95 -2.03 -6.82
C THR A 153 -4.25 -0.69 -6.72
N ILE A 154 -4.58 0.21 -7.64
CA ILE A 154 -4.10 1.60 -7.65
C ILE A 154 -5.14 2.47 -6.97
N ASP A 155 -4.72 3.19 -5.92
CA ASP A 155 -5.62 4.01 -5.12
C ASP A 155 -6.24 5.14 -5.96
N MET A 156 -5.42 5.86 -6.74
CA MET A 156 -5.91 6.89 -7.62
C MET A 156 -4.94 7.12 -8.80
N ILE A 157 -5.50 7.29 -9.97
CA ILE A 157 -4.78 7.71 -11.18
C ILE A 157 -5.39 8.97 -11.75
N HIS A 158 -4.57 9.94 -12.09
CA HIS A 158 -4.94 11.22 -12.69
C HIS A 158 -4.42 11.32 -14.13
N LYS A 159 -5.30 11.70 -15.06
CA LYS A 159 -4.93 11.93 -16.46
C LYS A 159 -4.53 13.38 -16.66
N ARG A 160 -3.35 13.59 -17.25
CA ARG A 160 -2.82 14.91 -17.57
C ARG A 160 -2.39 14.98 -19.04
N GLY A 161 -3.31 15.44 -19.90
CA GLY A 161 -3.10 15.35 -21.35
C GLY A 161 -3.07 13.89 -21.82
N ASP A 162 -1.95 13.47 -22.41
CA ASP A 162 -1.74 12.10 -22.91
C ASP A 162 -0.98 11.19 -21.93
N VAL A 163 -0.62 11.72 -20.76
CA VAL A 163 0.11 10.98 -19.73
C VAL A 163 -0.69 10.90 -18.44
N PHE A 164 -0.26 10.03 -17.54
CA PHE A 164 -0.94 9.78 -16.27
C PHE A 164 0.02 9.87 -15.09
N ASP A 165 -0.53 10.27 -13.96
CA ASP A 165 0.17 10.27 -12.66
C ASP A 165 -0.54 9.33 -11.70
N ILE A 166 0.22 8.50 -10.97
CA ILE A 166 -0.29 7.60 -9.93
C ILE A 166 -0.16 8.28 -8.57
N TYR A 167 -1.19 8.14 -7.75
CA TYR A 167 -1.24 8.59 -6.36
C TYR A 167 -1.61 7.42 -5.47
N ASP A 168 -0.89 7.26 -4.38
CA ASP A 168 -1.05 6.19 -3.42
C ASP A 168 -1.16 6.79 -2.02
N TRP A 169 -2.28 6.50 -1.34
CA TRP A 169 -2.60 7.04 -0.02
C TRP A 169 -1.97 6.19 1.06
N LYS A 170 -1.24 6.80 1.96
CA LYS A 170 -0.61 6.07 3.07
C LYS A 170 -0.90 6.76 4.41
N ARG A 171 -1.29 5.95 5.39
CA ARG A 171 -1.36 6.34 6.79
C ARG A 171 -0.21 5.68 7.54
N SER A 172 0.88 6.40 7.78
CA SER A 172 2.06 5.80 8.40
C SER A 172 3.08 6.83 8.86
N HIS A 173 3.56 6.70 10.10
CA HIS A 173 4.74 7.42 10.64
C HIS A 173 6.08 6.80 10.21
N ARG A 174 6.07 5.73 9.41
CA ARG A 174 7.28 4.98 9.05
C ARG A 174 7.79 5.30 7.64
N ILE A 175 7.12 6.20 6.94
CA ILE A 175 7.46 6.60 5.56
C ILE A 175 8.23 7.91 5.54
N VAL A 176 7.87 8.84 6.40
CA VAL A 176 8.48 10.17 6.51
C VAL A 176 8.95 10.44 7.94
N ASP A 177 10.01 11.23 8.05
CA ASP A 177 10.47 11.75 9.34
C ASP A 177 9.66 12.97 9.78
N PHE A 178 9.99 13.51 10.95
CA PHE A 178 9.33 14.71 11.50
C PHE A 178 9.36 15.92 10.55
N TRP A 179 10.38 16.03 9.71
CA TRP A 179 10.49 17.12 8.72
C TRP A 179 9.82 16.81 7.39
N GLY A 180 9.14 15.67 7.27
CA GLY A 180 8.46 15.22 6.06
C GLY A 180 9.39 14.66 4.99
N LYS A 181 10.64 14.31 5.33
CA LYS A 181 11.57 13.66 4.41
C LYS A 181 11.37 12.15 4.43
N PRO A 182 11.58 11.46 3.29
CA PRO A 182 11.49 10.01 3.25
C PRO A 182 12.44 9.33 4.23
N ILE A 183 11.95 8.34 4.99
CA ILE A 183 12.81 7.45 5.79
C ILE A 183 13.38 6.40 4.85
N ALA A 184 14.44 6.78 4.15
CA ALA A 184 15.06 6.00 3.09
C ALA A 184 16.23 5.11 3.58
N VAL A 185 16.65 5.22 4.84
CA VAL A 185 17.75 4.45 5.42
C VAL A 185 17.24 3.55 6.53
N ASN A 186 17.60 2.28 6.48
CA ASN A 186 17.33 1.32 7.53
C ASN A 186 18.36 1.43 8.65
N ASN A 187 17.91 1.73 9.87
CA ASN A 187 18.79 1.92 11.04
C ASN A 187 19.51 0.65 11.50
N TYR A 188 19.11 -0.51 11.01
CA TYR A 188 19.70 -1.82 11.33
C TYR A 188 20.61 -2.33 10.21
N GLY A 189 20.76 -1.56 9.11
CA GLY A 189 21.57 -1.94 7.96
C GLY A 189 20.97 -3.05 7.11
N GLU A 190 19.69 -3.37 7.30
CA GLU A 190 19.00 -4.38 6.48
C GLU A 190 18.70 -3.81 5.10
N LYS A 191 18.86 -4.65 4.08
CA LYS A 191 18.67 -4.32 2.66
C LYS A 191 17.90 -5.41 1.94
N GLY A 192 17.50 -5.11 0.72
CA GLY A 192 16.92 -6.09 -0.19
C GLY A 192 17.86 -7.26 -0.46
N LEU A 193 17.31 -8.36 -0.91
CA LEU A 193 18.01 -9.59 -1.27
C LEU A 193 18.36 -9.60 -2.76
N GLY A 194 19.39 -10.35 -3.12
CA GLY A 194 19.79 -10.55 -4.51
C GLY A 194 20.07 -9.23 -5.22
N GLU A 195 19.39 -8.99 -6.31
CA GLU A 195 19.56 -7.81 -7.16
C GLU A 195 19.09 -6.51 -6.51
N LEU A 196 18.28 -6.59 -5.44
CA LEU A 196 17.82 -5.43 -4.68
C LEU A 196 18.73 -5.09 -3.48
N ASN A 197 19.92 -5.67 -3.40
CA ASN A 197 20.85 -5.50 -2.27
C ASN A 197 21.38 -4.06 -2.08
N GLN A 198 21.14 -3.16 -3.02
CA GLN A 198 21.45 -1.73 -2.89
C GLN A 198 20.29 -0.93 -2.30
N ILE A 199 19.09 -1.52 -2.19
CA ILE A 199 17.90 -0.86 -1.68
C ILE A 199 17.77 -1.16 -0.19
N GLU A 200 17.62 -0.12 0.61
CA GLU A 200 17.41 -0.24 2.06
C GLU A 200 16.04 -0.86 2.36
N ASP A 201 15.99 -1.75 3.35
CA ASP A 201 14.73 -2.37 3.80
C ASP A 201 13.92 -1.38 4.65
N THR A 202 13.17 -0.51 3.99
CA THR A 202 12.27 0.45 4.62
C THR A 202 10.89 0.44 3.95
N PRO A 203 9.81 0.79 4.68
CA PRO A 203 8.48 0.94 4.08
C PRO A 203 8.46 1.91 2.90
N TYR A 204 9.25 2.99 2.94
CA TYR A 204 9.37 3.93 1.84
C TYR A 204 9.80 3.24 0.54
N TRP A 205 10.87 2.46 0.56
CA TRP A 205 11.35 1.76 -0.64
C TRP A 205 10.42 0.64 -1.09
N HIS A 206 9.76 -0.07 -0.16
CA HIS A 206 8.74 -1.06 -0.53
C HIS A 206 7.61 -0.41 -1.34
N TYR A 207 7.11 0.74 -0.92
CA TYR A 207 6.09 1.48 -1.67
C TYR A 207 6.61 2.08 -2.96
N CYS A 208 7.88 2.52 -3.02
CA CYS A 208 8.49 2.95 -4.28
C CYS A 208 8.53 1.82 -5.31
N ILE A 209 8.93 0.61 -4.91
CA ILE A 209 8.92 -0.58 -5.78
C ILE A 209 7.49 -0.92 -6.20
N GLN A 210 6.52 -0.88 -5.29
CA GLN A 210 5.11 -1.13 -5.58
C GLN A 210 4.59 -0.22 -6.68
N GLN A 211 4.82 1.09 -6.56
CA GLN A 211 4.40 2.06 -7.57
C GLN A 211 5.06 1.83 -8.93
N ASN A 212 6.34 1.46 -8.93
CA ASN A 212 7.06 1.15 -10.15
C ASN A 212 6.55 -0.14 -10.82
N LEU A 213 6.13 -1.17 -10.05
CA LEU A 213 5.47 -2.35 -10.60
C LEU A 213 4.09 -2.02 -11.17
N TYR A 214 3.31 -1.15 -10.52
CA TYR A 214 2.04 -0.68 -11.08
C TYR A 214 2.24 0.08 -12.39
N ARG A 215 3.23 0.98 -12.44
CA ARG A 215 3.64 1.65 -13.67
C ARG A 215 3.97 0.64 -14.78
N TYR A 216 4.79 -0.35 -14.47
CA TYR A 216 5.18 -1.39 -15.43
C TYR A 216 3.97 -2.14 -15.99
N ILE A 217 3.04 -2.57 -15.13
CA ILE A 217 1.81 -3.25 -15.55
C ILE A 217 0.98 -2.34 -16.48
N LEU A 218 0.80 -1.07 -16.12
CA LEU A 218 0.01 -0.12 -16.90
C LEU A 218 0.65 0.19 -18.26
N GLU A 219 1.94 0.48 -18.29
CA GLU A 219 2.67 0.81 -19.52
C GLU A 219 2.74 -0.40 -20.48
N ARG A 220 2.83 -1.63 -19.92
CA ARG A 220 2.90 -2.85 -20.71
C ARG A 220 1.55 -3.33 -21.26
N ASN A 221 0.51 -3.27 -20.42
CA ASN A 221 -0.74 -4.00 -20.69
C ASN A 221 -1.96 -3.11 -20.93
N TYR A 222 -1.87 -1.79 -20.69
CA TYR A 222 -3.04 -0.89 -20.73
C TYR A 222 -2.85 0.30 -21.67
N ASP A 223 -1.76 0.38 -22.44
CA ASP A 223 -1.42 1.51 -23.31
C ASP A 223 -1.44 2.86 -22.57
N ILE A 224 -1.01 2.88 -21.32
CA ILE A 224 -0.99 4.05 -20.44
C ILE A 224 0.46 4.43 -20.17
N ILE A 225 0.83 5.70 -20.40
CA ILE A 225 2.16 6.24 -20.10
C ILE A 225 2.09 6.93 -18.74
N ILE A 226 2.87 6.44 -17.77
CA ILE A 226 2.99 7.03 -16.45
C ILE A 226 4.15 8.01 -16.41
N GLU A 227 3.84 9.28 -16.15
CA GLU A 227 4.87 10.32 -16.04
C GLU A 227 5.38 10.47 -14.61
N LYS A 228 4.46 10.49 -13.64
CA LYS A 228 4.78 10.69 -12.22
C LYS A 228 4.08 9.65 -11.34
N MET A 229 4.72 9.36 -10.24
CA MET A 229 4.17 8.51 -9.17
C MET A 229 4.37 9.21 -7.83
N TYR A 230 3.37 9.19 -6.96
CA TYR A 230 3.38 9.89 -5.69
C TYR A 230 2.90 9.00 -4.55
N LEU A 231 3.59 9.07 -3.41
CA LEU A 231 3.05 8.67 -2.13
C LEU A 231 2.50 9.93 -1.44
N VAL A 232 1.25 9.88 -1.03
CA VAL A 232 0.61 10.93 -0.23
C VAL A 232 0.41 10.38 1.17
N VAL A 233 1.18 10.89 2.11
CA VAL A 233 1.24 10.38 3.48
C VAL A 233 0.42 11.26 4.38
N PHE A 234 -0.54 10.66 5.07
CA PHE A 234 -1.35 11.26 6.13
C PHE A 234 -0.86 10.72 7.48
N CYS A 235 -0.73 11.60 8.45
CA CYS A 235 -0.30 11.26 9.80
C CYS A 235 -1.27 11.85 10.83
N ASP A 236 -1.55 11.09 11.88
CA ASP A 236 -2.45 11.49 12.97
C ASP A 236 -1.80 12.40 14.02
N ASP A 237 -0.52 12.72 13.85
CA ASP A 237 0.26 13.59 14.74
C ASP A 237 0.69 14.92 14.11
N THR A 238 0.31 15.18 12.86
CA THR A 238 0.61 16.42 12.15
C THR A 238 -0.65 17.00 11.51
N ASN A 239 -0.64 18.31 11.24
CA ASN A 239 -1.74 18.97 10.53
C ASN A 239 -1.50 19.04 9.00
N GLU A 240 -0.40 18.51 8.52
CA GLU A 240 0.01 18.64 7.12
C GLU A 240 0.22 17.27 6.49
N TYR A 241 -0.34 17.04 5.29
CA TYR A 241 0.03 15.88 4.50
C TYR A 241 1.45 16.00 3.93
N ARG A 242 2.04 14.88 3.55
CA ARG A 242 3.30 14.87 2.81
C ARG A 242 3.10 14.21 1.47
N LYS A 243 3.51 14.91 0.39
CA LYS A 243 3.51 14.35 -0.97
C LYS A 243 4.93 14.10 -1.42
N LEU A 244 5.28 12.84 -1.60
CA LEU A 244 6.60 12.38 -2.03
C LEU A 244 6.54 11.93 -3.47
N GLU A 245 7.40 12.46 -4.34
CA GLU A 245 7.58 11.93 -5.68
C GLU A 245 8.39 10.62 -5.60
N VAL A 246 7.87 9.56 -6.20
CA VAL A 246 8.51 8.25 -6.26
C VAL A 246 9.51 8.22 -7.42
N PRO A 247 10.78 7.88 -7.19
CA PRO A 247 11.76 7.76 -8.25
C PRO A 247 11.43 6.62 -9.21
N ARG A 248 11.78 6.75 -10.49
CA ARG A 248 11.73 5.64 -11.44
C ARG A 248 12.81 4.62 -11.09
N MET A 249 12.42 3.34 -11.06
CA MET A 249 13.26 2.21 -10.63
C MET A 249 13.22 1.09 -11.68
N ASP A 250 13.62 1.40 -12.91
CA ASP A 250 13.48 0.47 -14.04
C ASP A 250 14.30 -0.81 -13.84
N GLU A 251 15.50 -0.73 -13.26
CA GLU A 251 16.33 -1.89 -12.91
C GLU A 251 15.64 -2.79 -11.89
N ALA A 252 15.15 -2.21 -10.78
CA ALA A 252 14.46 -2.97 -9.74
C ALA A 252 13.24 -3.71 -10.29
N VAL A 253 12.46 -3.06 -11.17
CA VAL A 253 11.30 -3.68 -11.83
C VAL A 253 11.72 -4.83 -12.73
N SER A 254 12.81 -4.69 -13.50
CA SER A 254 13.32 -5.76 -14.36
C SER A 254 13.66 -7.03 -13.59
N TYR A 255 14.19 -6.91 -12.39
CA TYR A 255 14.50 -8.05 -11.53
C TYR A 255 13.26 -8.64 -10.83
N THR A 256 12.34 -7.79 -10.39
CA THR A 256 11.14 -8.28 -9.72
C THR A 256 10.24 -9.10 -10.65
N HIS A 257 10.15 -8.74 -11.93
CA HIS A 257 9.35 -9.51 -12.88
C HIS A 257 10.01 -10.86 -13.25
N LEU A 258 11.34 -10.94 -13.36
CA LEU A 258 12.04 -12.19 -13.60
C LEU A 258 11.78 -13.21 -12.49
N ARG A 259 11.78 -12.77 -11.23
CA ARG A 259 11.54 -13.67 -10.10
C ARG A 259 10.06 -14.03 -9.92
N ALA A 260 9.11 -13.21 -10.36
CA ALA A 260 7.70 -13.61 -10.41
C ALA A 260 7.51 -14.87 -11.28
N HIS A 261 8.25 -15.00 -12.39
CA HIS A 261 8.30 -16.21 -13.21
C HIS A 261 8.89 -17.43 -12.47
N GLU A 262 9.95 -17.24 -11.67
CA GLU A 262 10.58 -18.33 -10.91
C GLU A 262 9.66 -18.83 -9.79
N THR A 263 9.01 -17.93 -9.06
CA THR A 263 8.09 -18.29 -7.96
C THR A 263 6.87 -19.07 -8.48
N LEU A 264 6.41 -18.80 -9.70
CA LEU A 264 5.33 -19.56 -10.36
C LEU A 264 5.78 -20.96 -10.81
N SER A 265 7.07 -21.20 -11.01
CA SER A 265 7.60 -22.52 -11.38
C SER A 265 7.79 -23.44 -10.16
N ASP A 266 7.77 -22.90 -8.94
CA ASP A 266 7.96 -23.62 -7.68
C ASP A 266 6.64 -23.91 -6.94
N LEU A 267 5.48 -23.47 -7.48
CA LEU A 267 4.13 -23.75 -7.01
C LEU A 267 3.43 -24.78 -7.90
#